data_1331ce31193449087435a97479cc7fe0
#
_entry.id   1331ce31193449087435a97479cc7fe0
#
_cell.length_a   1.000
_cell.length_b   1.000
_cell.length_c   1.000
_cell.angle_alpha   90.00
_cell.angle_beta   90.00
_cell.angle_gamma   90.00
#
_symmetry.space_group_name_H-M   'P 1'
#
loop_
_entity.id
_entity.type
_entity.pdbx_description
1 polymer ?
#
loop_
_entity_poly.entity_id
_entity_poly.type
_entity_poly.pdbx_seq_one_letter_code
_entity_poly.pdbx_strand_id
1 'polypeptide(L)'
;RSSDLDYFEGHAVFSKNFFIALENVAKRHGLFFCNPALDKEWEKQNGIVGLPFFKADEQGLYNPQQYMEENLHYIKENACCVAIFHPGYLDHYILTHSSFTHVRAMECEFLCSEWLKKWLAQHHIELVDFRNYQDMAL
;
A
#
# COMPACT_ATOMS: atom_id res chain seq x y z
N ARG A 1 20.58 11.69 11.67
CA ARG A 1 20.12 10.47 12.37
C ARG A 1 18.82 10.03 11.70
N SER A 2 18.81 8.85 11.12
CA SER A 2 17.58 8.14 10.72
C SER A 2 16.99 7.42 11.96
N SER A 3 16.79 8.16 13.04
CA SER A 3 16.29 7.57 14.29
C SER A 3 14.77 7.38 14.34
N ASP A 4 14.08 7.71 13.23
CA ASP A 4 12.62 7.81 13.20
C ASP A 4 12.00 6.82 12.19
N LEU A 5 12.70 5.72 11.90
CA LEU A 5 12.16 4.65 11.05
C LEU A 5 11.32 3.72 11.91
N ASP A 6 10.06 3.55 11.53
CA ASP A 6 9.11 2.68 12.23
C ASP A 6 8.96 1.34 11.50
N TYR A 7 9.13 1.33 10.19
CA TYR A 7 8.97 0.12 9.37
C TYR A 7 9.97 0.04 8.23
N PHE A 8 10.02 -1.13 7.61
CA PHE A 8 10.87 -1.45 6.48
C PHE A 8 10.09 -2.27 5.46
N GLU A 9 10.17 -1.89 4.19
CA GLU A 9 9.49 -2.60 3.11
C GLU A 9 10.40 -2.81 1.90
N GLY A 10 10.07 -3.80 1.05
CA GLY A 10 10.70 -3.99 -0.25
C GLY A 10 9.86 -3.35 -1.34
N HIS A 11 10.47 -2.53 -2.20
CA HIS A 11 9.79 -1.86 -3.29
C HIS A 11 10.34 -2.33 -4.65
N ALA A 12 9.43 -2.65 -5.58
CA ALA A 12 9.71 -2.96 -6.99
C ALA A 12 10.72 -4.10 -7.27
N VAL A 13 11.18 -4.83 -6.27
CA VAL A 13 12.12 -5.95 -6.43
C VAL A 13 11.48 -7.24 -5.93
N PHE A 14 11.06 -8.09 -6.86
CA PHE A 14 10.41 -9.38 -6.56
C PHE A 14 11.46 -10.49 -6.46
N SER A 15 12.19 -10.53 -5.34
CA SER A 15 13.21 -11.54 -5.08
C SER A 15 13.09 -12.09 -3.66
N LYS A 16 12.93 -13.41 -3.55
CA LYS A 16 12.85 -14.10 -2.25
C LYS A 16 14.05 -13.78 -1.36
N ASN A 17 15.26 -13.81 -1.92
CA ASN A 17 16.46 -13.51 -1.16
C ASN A 17 16.53 -12.06 -0.69
N PHE A 18 16.02 -11.13 -1.50
CA PHE A 18 15.90 -9.73 -1.13
C PHE A 18 14.97 -9.55 0.07
N PHE A 19 13.79 -10.15 0.04
CA PHE A 19 12.83 -10.05 1.16
C PHE A 19 13.37 -10.71 2.43
N ILE A 20 14.04 -11.85 2.36
CA ILE A 20 14.71 -12.47 3.51
C ILE A 20 15.78 -11.53 4.10
N ALA A 21 16.56 -10.86 3.25
CA ALA A 21 17.56 -9.90 3.70
C ALA A 21 16.92 -8.69 4.38
N LEU A 22 15.84 -8.13 3.82
CA LEU A 22 15.10 -7.02 4.41
C LEU A 22 14.51 -7.38 5.77
N GLU A 23 13.87 -8.54 5.89
CA GLU A 23 13.31 -9.02 7.15
C GLU A 23 14.40 -9.17 8.23
N ASN A 24 15.55 -9.73 7.86
CA ASN A 24 16.69 -9.88 8.79
C ASN A 24 17.23 -8.51 9.24
N VAL A 25 17.29 -7.52 8.34
CA VAL A 25 17.70 -6.16 8.69
C VAL A 25 16.67 -5.51 9.61
N ALA A 26 15.39 -5.61 9.28
CA ALA A 26 14.31 -5.08 10.11
C ALA A 26 14.37 -5.66 11.54
N LYS A 27 14.44 -6.98 11.66
CA LYS A 27 14.59 -7.67 12.98
C LYS A 27 15.80 -7.18 13.77
N ARG A 28 16.95 -7.02 13.12
CA ARG A 28 18.20 -6.53 13.75
C ARG A 28 18.05 -5.13 14.33
N HIS A 29 17.25 -4.29 13.68
CA HIS A 29 17.06 -2.88 14.05
C HIS A 29 15.77 -2.61 14.82
N GLY A 30 14.98 -3.66 15.15
CA GLY A 30 13.71 -3.51 15.85
C GLY A 30 12.65 -2.77 15.04
N LEU A 31 12.70 -2.90 13.71
CA LEU A 31 11.74 -2.27 12.78
C LEU A 31 10.68 -3.28 12.37
N PHE A 32 9.47 -2.79 12.12
CA PHE A 32 8.42 -3.60 11.53
C PHE A 32 8.74 -3.87 10.05
N PHE A 33 8.71 -5.14 9.65
CA PHE A 33 8.88 -5.52 8.25
C PHE A 33 7.51 -5.68 7.60
N CYS A 34 7.21 -4.86 6.61
CA CYS A 34 5.93 -4.85 5.91
C CYS A 34 6.05 -5.59 4.57
N ASN A 35 5.25 -6.65 4.38
CA ASN A 35 5.23 -7.43 3.13
C ASN A 35 3.83 -7.94 2.76
N PRO A 36 2.77 -7.11 2.79
CA PRO A 36 1.39 -7.59 2.73
C PRO A 36 0.96 -8.10 1.35
N ALA A 37 1.53 -7.61 0.27
CA ALA A 37 1.06 -7.95 -1.08
C ALA A 37 1.72 -9.18 -1.71
N LEU A 38 2.77 -9.71 -1.08
CA LEU A 38 3.67 -10.67 -1.71
C LEU A 38 3.78 -12.02 -0.99
N ASP A 39 3.33 -12.09 0.28
CA ASP A 39 3.49 -13.26 1.10
C ASP A 39 2.25 -13.52 1.96
N LYS A 40 1.46 -14.51 1.56
CA LYS A 40 0.22 -14.90 2.27
C LYS A 40 0.47 -15.45 3.66
N GLU A 41 1.61 -16.07 3.89
CA GLU A 41 1.98 -16.53 5.24
C GLU A 41 2.30 -15.34 6.14
N TRP A 42 2.98 -14.32 5.60
CA TRP A 42 3.23 -13.06 6.30
C TRP A 42 1.91 -12.34 6.66
N GLU A 43 0.96 -12.25 5.71
CA GLU A 43 -0.37 -11.66 5.96
C GLU A 43 -1.06 -12.35 7.13
N LYS A 44 -1.07 -13.69 7.12
CA LYS A 44 -1.70 -14.49 8.16
C LYS A 44 -1.03 -14.31 9.54
N GLN A 45 0.29 -14.24 9.57
CA GLN A 45 1.05 -14.06 10.81
C GLN A 45 0.88 -12.67 11.42
N ASN A 46 0.70 -11.66 10.58
CA ASN A 46 0.62 -10.26 11.01
C ASN A 46 -0.81 -9.70 11.03
N GLY A 47 -1.81 -10.44 10.55
CA GLY A 47 -3.20 -9.97 10.51
C GLY A 47 -3.45 -8.78 9.58
N ILE A 48 -2.53 -8.54 8.63
CA ILE A 48 -2.63 -7.47 7.63
C ILE A 48 -2.79 -8.09 6.25
N VAL A 49 -3.83 -7.71 5.52
CA VAL A 49 -4.13 -8.23 4.19
C VAL A 49 -3.83 -7.18 3.13
N GLY A 50 -3.01 -7.54 2.13
CA GLY A 50 -2.81 -6.72 0.95
C GLY A 50 -4.03 -6.79 0.02
N LEU A 51 -4.59 -5.64 -0.37
CA LEU A 51 -5.64 -5.62 -1.38
C LEU A 51 -5.07 -6.09 -2.73
N PRO A 52 -5.88 -6.76 -3.57
CA PRO A 52 -5.46 -7.15 -4.90
C PRO A 52 -4.95 -5.96 -5.70
N PHE A 53 -3.95 -6.15 -6.55
CA PHE A 53 -3.53 -5.09 -7.46
C PHE A 53 -4.66 -4.72 -8.43
N PHE A 54 -4.73 -3.44 -8.76
CA PHE A 54 -5.70 -2.98 -9.75
C PHE A 54 -5.46 -3.64 -11.11
N LYS A 55 -6.54 -3.77 -11.87
CA LYS A 55 -6.48 -4.20 -13.27
C LYS A 55 -6.54 -2.96 -14.15
N ALA A 56 -5.46 -2.72 -14.88
CA ALA A 56 -5.40 -1.63 -15.83
C ALA A 56 -6.11 -2.00 -17.14
N ASP A 57 -6.64 -0.99 -17.83
CA ASP A 57 -7.14 -1.10 -19.20
C ASP A 57 -5.98 -1.18 -20.22
N GLU A 58 -6.34 -1.15 -21.51
CA GLU A 58 -5.37 -1.20 -22.62
C GLU A 58 -4.43 0.02 -22.65
N GLN A 59 -4.81 1.13 -22.04
CA GLN A 59 -4.01 2.34 -21.88
C GLN A 59 -3.17 2.33 -20.61
N GLY A 60 -3.27 1.29 -19.78
CA GLY A 60 -2.58 1.18 -18.51
C GLY A 60 -3.24 2.00 -17.39
N LEU A 61 -4.50 2.39 -17.55
CA LEU A 61 -5.27 3.18 -16.60
C LEU A 61 -6.32 2.33 -15.87
N TYR A 62 -6.79 2.80 -14.74
CA TYR A 62 -7.90 2.24 -14.00
C TYR A 62 -8.68 3.34 -13.28
N ASN A 63 -9.83 3.02 -12.73
CA ASN A 63 -10.59 3.94 -11.89
C ASN A 63 -10.33 3.65 -10.41
N PRO A 64 -9.62 4.52 -9.65
CA PRO A 64 -9.33 4.28 -8.23
C PRO A 64 -10.57 4.21 -7.34
N GLN A 65 -11.64 4.95 -7.65
CA GLN A 65 -12.89 4.86 -6.90
C GLN A 65 -13.53 3.48 -7.07
N GLN A 66 -13.65 3.03 -8.31
CA GLN A 66 -14.18 1.70 -8.61
C GLN A 66 -13.33 0.61 -7.95
N TYR A 67 -12.00 0.74 -7.99
CA TYR A 67 -11.09 -0.18 -7.31
C TYR A 67 -11.38 -0.28 -5.80
N MET A 68 -11.61 0.82 -5.11
CA MET A 68 -11.96 0.80 -3.69
C MET A 68 -13.34 0.17 -3.44
N GLU A 69 -14.33 0.47 -4.28
CA GLU A 69 -15.67 -0.13 -4.20
C GLU A 69 -15.63 -1.65 -4.37
N GLU A 70 -14.92 -2.13 -5.38
CA GLU A 70 -14.78 -3.56 -5.67
C GLU A 70 -14.06 -4.32 -4.54
N ASN A 71 -13.16 -3.65 -3.83
CA ASN A 71 -12.39 -4.24 -2.73
C ASN A 71 -12.96 -3.99 -1.34
N LEU A 72 -14.13 -3.32 -1.23
CA LEU A 72 -14.76 -3.02 0.05
C LEU A 72 -15.00 -4.27 0.91
N HIS A 73 -15.36 -5.39 0.28
CA HIS A 73 -15.59 -6.66 0.97
C HIS A 73 -14.32 -7.16 1.69
N TYR A 74 -13.12 -7.08 1.04
CA TYR A 74 -11.86 -7.43 1.69
C TYR A 74 -11.61 -6.56 2.93
N ILE A 75 -11.86 -5.25 2.81
CA ILE A 75 -11.67 -4.29 3.90
C ILE A 75 -12.61 -4.60 5.07
N LYS A 76 -13.84 -5.02 4.77
CA LYS A 76 -14.84 -5.33 5.80
C LYS A 76 -14.64 -6.68 6.47
N GLU A 77 -14.04 -7.63 5.78
CA GLU A 77 -13.79 -8.98 6.29
C GLU A 77 -12.49 -9.09 7.10
N ASN A 78 -11.59 -8.11 7.01
CA ASN A 78 -10.28 -8.14 7.64
C ASN A 78 -10.09 -6.95 8.60
N ALA A 79 -9.39 -7.17 9.69
CA ALA A 79 -9.13 -6.14 10.71
C ALA A 79 -8.24 -5.01 10.19
N CYS A 80 -7.26 -5.34 9.33
CA CYS A 80 -6.37 -4.38 8.72
C CYS A 80 -6.06 -4.75 7.26
N CYS A 81 -6.12 -3.74 6.38
CA CYS A 81 -5.79 -3.92 4.96
C CYS A 81 -4.80 -2.87 4.49
N VAL A 82 -3.98 -3.25 3.52
CA VAL A 82 -3.06 -2.34 2.83
C VAL A 82 -3.46 -2.22 1.36
N ALA A 83 -3.79 -1.02 0.92
CA ALA A 83 -3.93 -0.66 -0.48
C ALA A 83 -2.65 0.04 -0.96
N ILE A 84 -2.10 -0.41 -2.08
CA ILE A 84 -0.84 0.13 -2.61
C ILE A 84 -1.17 1.11 -3.73
N PHE A 85 -0.74 2.36 -3.56
CA PHE A 85 -0.84 3.44 -4.54
C PHE A 85 0.54 4.02 -4.80
N HIS A 86 0.72 4.63 -5.96
CA HIS A 86 1.99 5.23 -6.39
C HIS A 86 1.80 6.71 -6.78
N PRO A 87 1.20 7.54 -5.92
CA PRO A 87 0.90 8.92 -6.26
C PRO A 87 2.18 9.69 -6.63
N GLY A 88 2.06 10.64 -7.55
CA GLY A 88 3.19 11.47 -7.94
C GLY A 88 2.84 12.47 -9.02
N TYR A 89 3.66 13.51 -9.12
CA TYR A 89 3.56 14.50 -10.18
C TYR A 89 4.29 14.02 -11.43
N LEU A 90 3.83 14.48 -12.59
CA LEU A 90 4.43 14.18 -13.87
C LEU A 90 5.36 15.33 -14.29
N ASP A 91 6.59 14.99 -14.56
CA ASP A 91 7.56 15.86 -15.22
C ASP A 91 8.12 15.19 -16.48
N HIS A 92 8.97 15.91 -17.20
CA HIS A 92 9.57 15.38 -18.42
C HIS A 92 10.38 14.10 -18.18
N TYR A 93 11.05 14.01 -17.04
CA TYR A 93 11.84 12.82 -16.70
C TYR A 93 10.93 11.59 -16.53
N ILE A 94 9.90 11.69 -15.72
CA ILE A 94 8.94 10.60 -15.50
C ILE A 94 8.26 10.18 -16.80
N LEU A 95 7.83 11.14 -17.62
CA LEU A 95 7.17 10.86 -18.89
C LEU A 95 8.07 10.13 -19.90
N THR A 96 9.38 10.28 -19.80
CA THR A 96 10.35 9.68 -20.73
C THR A 96 11.05 8.42 -20.22
N HIS A 97 11.01 8.16 -18.89
CA HIS A 97 11.77 7.06 -18.27
C HIS A 97 10.89 6.06 -17.51
N SER A 98 9.59 6.32 -17.35
CA SER A 98 8.68 5.43 -16.65
C SER A 98 7.50 5.04 -17.53
N SER A 99 7.11 3.78 -17.50
CA SER A 99 5.83 3.33 -18.06
C SER A 99 4.65 3.67 -17.14
N PHE A 100 4.92 3.97 -15.87
CA PHE A 100 3.91 4.28 -14.87
C PHE A 100 3.80 5.81 -14.71
N THR A 101 2.95 6.42 -15.52
CA THR A 101 2.87 7.88 -15.69
C THR A 101 1.52 8.43 -15.24
N HIS A 102 0.51 8.42 -16.09
CA HIS A 102 -0.80 9.03 -15.82
C HIS A 102 -1.48 8.49 -14.56
N VAL A 103 -1.29 7.20 -14.26
CA VAL A 103 -1.77 6.57 -13.02
C VAL A 103 -1.30 7.32 -11.79
N ARG A 104 -0.05 7.81 -11.77
CA ARG A 104 0.49 8.56 -10.62
C ARG A 104 -0.31 9.84 -10.34
N ALA A 105 -0.66 10.58 -11.38
CA ALA A 105 -1.44 11.81 -11.26
C ALA A 105 -2.89 11.51 -10.83
N MET A 106 -3.51 10.47 -11.41
CA MET A 106 -4.84 10.01 -11.03
C MET A 106 -4.91 9.56 -9.57
N GLU A 107 -3.95 8.78 -9.12
CA GLU A 107 -3.88 8.33 -7.73
C GLU A 107 -3.62 9.49 -6.77
N CYS A 108 -2.79 10.47 -7.15
CA CYS A 108 -2.57 11.67 -6.36
C CYS A 108 -3.87 12.48 -6.18
N GLU A 109 -4.62 12.70 -7.26
CA GLU A 109 -5.93 13.37 -7.22
C GLU A 109 -6.93 12.57 -6.37
N PHE A 110 -7.02 11.27 -6.59
CA PHE A 110 -7.91 10.38 -5.86
C PHE A 110 -7.64 10.41 -4.36
N LEU A 111 -6.38 10.24 -3.94
CA LEU A 111 -5.98 10.22 -2.53
C LEU A 111 -6.23 11.56 -1.82
N CYS A 112 -6.22 12.68 -2.57
CA CYS A 112 -6.56 14.01 -2.06
C CYS A 112 -8.05 14.36 -2.14
N SER A 113 -8.90 13.47 -2.69
CA SER A 113 -10.28 13.79 -3.03
C SER A 113 -11.20 13.83 -1.81
N GLU A 114 -12.20 14.70 -1.87
CA GLU A 114 -13.32 14.72 -0.90
C GLU A 114 -14.19 13.44 -1.02
N TRP A 115 -14.18 12.80 -2.18
CA TRP A 115 -14.89 11.53 -2.36
C TRP A 115 -14.30 10.46 -1.43
N LEU A 116 -12.98 10.25 -1.43
CA LEU A 116 -12.33 9.25 -0.60
C LEU A 116 -12.57 9.50 0.89
N LYS A 117 -12.46 10.75 1.34
CA LYS A 117 -12.73 11.11 2.73
C LYS A 117 -14.16 10.73 3.16
N LYS A 118 -15.15 11.05 2.33
CA LYS A 118 -16.55 10.73 2.59
C LYS A 118 -16.80 9.23 2.55
N TRP A 119 -16.18 8.54 1.59
CA TRP A 119 -16.31 7.10 1.42
C TRP A 119 -15.75 6.35 2.64
N LEU A 120 -14.55 6.69 3.11
CA LEU A 120 -13.94 6.13 4.32
C LEU A 120 -14.84 6.33 5.55
N ALA A 121 -15.36 7.55 5.74
CA ALA A 121 -16.26 7.87 6.84
C ALA A 121 -17.58 7.09 6.76
N GLN A 122 -18.18 7.00 5.58
CA GLN A 122 -19.43 6.28 5.33
C GLN A 122 -19.31 4.79 5.64
N HIS A 123 -18.14 4.22 5.33
CA HIS A 123 -17.86 2.80 5.56
C HIS A 123 -17.19 2.53 6.92
N HIS A 124 -17.04 3.54 7.78
CA HIS A 124 -16.38 3.41 9.09
C HIS A 124 -14.98 2.78 8.97
N ILE A 125 -14.18 3.26 8.00
CA ILE A 125 -12.81 2.82 7.77
C ILE A 125 -11.88 3.86 8.38
N GLU A 126 -11.02 3.42 9.28
CA GLU A 126 -9.98 4.24 9.90
C GLU A 126 -8.66 4.07 9.13
N LEU A 127 -7.97 5.18 8.87
CA LEU A 127 -6.61 5.15 8.34
C LEU A 127 -5.63 5.07 9.50
N VAL A 128 -4.75 4.10 9.45
CA VAL A 128 -3.72 3.89 10.46
C VAL A 128 -2.34 3.91 9.83
N ASP A 129 -1.34 4.28 10.58
CA ASP A 129 0.07 4.07 10.23
C ASP A 129 0.64 2.85 10.96
N PHE A 130 1.86 2.43 10.63
CA PHE A 130 2.48 1.27 11.25
C PHE A 130 2.77 1.43 12.74
N ARG A 131 2.85 2.64 13.26
CA ARG A 131 2.98 2.92 14.70
C ARG A 131 1.68 2.61 15.43
N ASN A 132 0.59 3.19 14.94
CA ASN A 132 -0.72 3.00 15.53
C ASN A 132 -1.21 1.54 15.41
N TYR A 133 -0.83 0.86 14.32
CA TYR A 133 -1.20 -0.54 14.12
C TYR A 133 -0.57 -1.45 15.18
N GLN A 134 0.70 -1.24 15.55
CA GLN A 134 1.36 -2.04 16.59
C GLN A 134 0.67 -1.91 17.95
N ASP A 135 0.11 -0.74 18.24
CA ASP A 135 -0.64 -0.50 19.48
C ASP A 135 -2.04 -1.16 19.47
N MET A 136 -2.60 -1.44 18.28
CA MET A 136 -3.91 -2.08 18.12
C MET A 136 -3.85 -3.61 18.03
N ALA A 137 -2.69 -4.18 17.69
CA ALA A 137 -2.49 -5.63 17.52
C ALA A 137 -2.17 -6.36 18.83
N LEU A 138 -2.11 -5.67 19.96
CA LEU A 138 -1.95 -6.19 21.32
C LEU A 138 -3.29 -6.24 22.05
#